data_85f67685e86bd62d9348bbb00b540fb8
#
_entry.id   85f67685e86bd62d9348bbb00b540fb8
#
_cell.length_a   1.000
_cell.length_b   1.000
_cell.length_c   1.000
_cell.angle_alpha   90.00
_cell.angle_beta   90.00
_cell.angle_gamma   90.00
#
_symmetry.space_group_name_H-M   'P 1'
#
loop_
_entity.id
_entity.type
_entity.pdbx_description
1 polymer ?
#
loop_
_entity_poly.entity_id
_entity_poly.type
_entity_poly.pdbx_seq_one_letter_code
_entity_poly.pdbx_strand_id
1 'polypeptide(L)'
;MAEKNNNYILIGMPGSGKSTIGVLLAKALGYDFVDTDLVIQQKGGGLLKEIIARIGNDGFKQLEEDVNASIDVNKSVIAPGGSAVYSDKAMRHFKEIGTIIYLKLDYQTVKRRLGNLKARGLSLIHISEPTRHSLI
;
A
#
# COMPACT_ATOMS: atom_id res chain seq x y z
N MET A 1 12.67 -14.62 9.13
CA MET A 1 13.71 -14.98 8.24
C MET A 1 13.76 -13.99 7.09
N ALA A 2 14.68 -14.19 6.21
CA ALA A 2 14.92 -13.24 5.13
C ALA A 2 13.70 -13.00 4.25
N GLU A 3 12.86 -14.01 4.09
CA GLU A 3 11.69 -13.89 3.22
C GLU A 3 10.69 -12.85 3.65
N LYS A 4 10.68 -12.48 4.94
CA LYS A 4 9.71 -11.50 5.41
C LYS A 4 10.02 -10.08 4.97
N ASN A 5 11.17 -9.85 4.35
CA ASN A 5 11.54 -8.51 3.90
C ASN A 5 11.30 -8.30 2.41
N ASN A 6 10.55 -9.19 1.77
CA ASN A 6 10.41 -9.17 0.33
C ASN A 6 9.10 -8.55 -0.16
N ASN A 7 8.45 -7.76 0.66
CA ASN A 7 7.24 -7.03 0.29
C ASN A 7 7.58 -5.59 -0.10
N TYR A 8 6.67 -4.97 -0.85
CA TYR A 8 6.75 -3.54 -1.14
C TYR A 8 5.49 -2.88 -0.63
N ILE A 9 5.66 -1.81 0.14
CA ILE A 9 4.53 -1.10 0.75
C ILE A 9 4.45 0.29 0.13
N LEU A 10 3.33 0.58 -0.54
CA LEU A 10 3.15 1.83 -1.24
C LEU A 10 2.43 2.85 -0.36
N ILE A 11 3.12 3.91 -0.01
CA ILE A 11 2.59 4.99 0.80
C ILE A 11 2.46 6.23 -0.08
N GLY A 12 1.40 6.98 0.08
CA GLY A 12 1.23 8.19 -0.68
C GLY A 12 -0.06 8.89 -0.33
N MET A 13 -0.22 10.09 -0.86
CA MET A 13 -1.41 10.88 -0.60
C MET A 13 -2.64 10.25 -1.27
N PRO A 14 -3.84 10.54 -0.75
CA PRO A 14 -5.06 10.14 -1.45
C PRO A 14 -5.03 10.67 -2.88
N GLY A 15 -5.45 9.84 -3.82
CA GLY A 15 -5.44 10.25 -5.22
C GLY A 15 -4.10 10.09 -5.92
N SER A 16 -3.08 9.53 -5.25
CA SER A 16 -1.78 9.31 -5.88
C SER A 16 -1.76 8.10 -6.81
N GLY A 17 -2.82 7.30 -6.83
CA GLY A 17 -2.87 6.13 -7.68
C GLY A 17 -2.21 4.89 -7.08
N LYS A 18 -2.11 4.83 -5.76
CA LYS A 18 -1.45 3.71 -5.08
C LYS A 18 -1.97 2.35 -5.51
N SER A 19 -3.28 2.19 -5.55
CA SER A 19 -3.86 0.89 -5.90
C SER A 19 -3.55 0.51 -7.34
N THR A 20 -3.63 1.46 -8.25
CA THR A 20 -3.34 1.19 -9.66
C THR A 20 -1.88 0.83 -9.85
N ILE A 21 -0.98 1.60 -9.25
CA ILE A 21 0.45 1.32 -9.33
C ILE A 21 0.75 -0.01 -8.67
N GLY A 22 0.10 -0.28 -7.54
CA GLY A 22 0.32 -1.53 -6.82
C GLY A 22 -0.03 -2.76 -7.63
N VAL A 23 -1.16 -2.73 -8.31
CA VAL A 23 -1.57 -3.85 -9.16
C VAL A 23 -0.58 -4.06 -10.30
N LEU A 24 -0.16 -2.99 -10.94
CA LEU A 24 0.79 -3.09 -12.05
C LEU A 24 2.16 -3.58 -11.58
N LEU A 25 2.61 -3.11 -10.44
CA LEU A 25 3.88 -3.55 -9.89
C LEU A 25 3.82 -5.03 -9.51
N ALA A 26 2.72 -5.46 -8.90
CA ALA A 26 2.54 -6.85 -8.54
C ALA A 26 2.58 -7.74 -9.78
N LYS A 27 1.94 -7.32 -10.86
CA LYS A 27 1.98 -8.07 -12.12
C LYS A 27 3.40 -8.16 -12.67
N ALA A 28 4.13 -7.05 -12.61
CA ALA A 28 5.50 -7.04 -13.15
C ALA A 28 6.43 -7.96 -12.37
N LEU A 29 6.22 -8.07 -11.06
CA LEU A 29 7.07 -8.87 -10.20
C LEU A 29 6.58 -10.30 -10.02
N GLY A 30 5.37 -10.61 -10.43
CA GLY A 30 4.76 -11.90 -10.12
C GLY A 30 4.41 -12.02 -8.65
N TYR A 31 4.06 -10.91 -8.03
CA TYR A 31 3.72 -10.82 -6.60
C TYR A 31 2.21 -10.77 -6.42
N ASP A 32 1.77 -11.04 -5.19
CA ASP A 32 0.39 -10.81 -4.82
C ASP A 32 0.17 -9.31 -4.56
N PHE A 33 -1.07 -8.88 -4.63
CA PHE A 33 -1.43 -7.51 -4.29
C PHE A 33 -2.38 -7.53 -3.09
N VAL A 34 -2.07 -6.71 -2.08
CA VAL A 34 -2.87 -6.61 -0.86
C VAL A 34 -3.36 -5.17 -0.70
N ASP A 35 -4.67 -4.99 -0.78
CA ASP A 35 -5.31 -3.72 -0.49
C ASP A 35 -5.82 -3.81 0.95
N THR A 36 -5.22 -3.05 1.85
CA THR A 36 -5.59 -3.17 3.27
C THR A 36 -7.00 -2.67 3.55
N ASP A 37 -7.55 -1.79 2.71
CA ASP A 37 -8.94 -1.38 2.88
C ASP A 37 -9.88 -2.57 2.73
N LEU A 38 -9.58 -3.48 1.81
CA LEU A 38 -10.36 -4.70 1.67
C LEU A 38 -10.22 -5.60 2.88
N VAL A 39 -9.03 -5.70 3.44
CA VAL A 39 -8.80 -6.48 4.66
C VAL A 39 -9.60 -5.89 5.82
N ILE A 40 -9.60 -4.56 5.94
CA ILE A 40 -10.37 -3.88 6.98
C ILE A 40 -11.86 -4.17 6.82
N GLN A 41 -12.36 -4.12 5.60
CA GLN A 41 -13.78 -4.41 5.34
C GLN A 41 -14.14 -5.84 5.73
N GLN A 42 -13.28 -6.79 5.43
CA GLN A 42 -13.50 -8.17 5.82
C GLN A 42 -13.55 -8.34 7.32
N LYS A 43 -12.62 -7.72 8.02
CA LYS A 43 -12.56 -7.84 9.48
C LYS A 43 -13.65 -7.03 10.16
N GLY A 44 -14.00 -5.88 9.60
CA GLY A 44 -15.03 -5.00 10.16
C GLY A 44 -16.45 -5.39 9.79
N GLY A 45 -16.60 -6.27 8.81
CA GLY A 45 -17.93 -6.78 8.46
C GLY A 45 -18.79 -5.84 7.65
N GLY A 46 -18.21 -5.00 6.79
CA GLY A 46 -18.98 -4.11 5.95
C GLY A 46 -18.10 -3.15 5.18
N LEU A 47 -18.72 -2.20 4.50
CA LEU A 47 -18.01 -1.16 3.80
C LEU A 47 -17.35 -0.22 4.79
N LEU A 48 -16.30 0.47 4.38
CA LEU A 48 -15.56 1.38 5.27
C LEU A 48 -16.49 2.39 5.93
N LYS A 49 -17.36 3.01 5.15
CA LYS A 49 -18.29 4.02 5.70
C LYS A 49 -19.24 3.42 6.73
N GLU A 50 -19.65 2.17 6.54
CA GLU A 50 -20.52 1.49 7.48
C GLU A 50 -19.81 1.18 8.78
N ILE A 51 -18.55 0.77 8.67
CA ILE A 51 -17.73 0.47 9.84
C ILE A 51 -17.51 1.76 10.63
N ILE A 52 -17.16 2.86 9.96
CA ILE A 52 -16.95 4.14 10.61
C ILE A 52 -18.21 4.61 11.32
N ALA A 53 -19.35 4.44 10.67
CA ALA A 53 -20.63 4.84 11.27
C ALA A 53 -20.93 4.04 12.55
N ARG A 54 -20.52 2.77 12.57
CA ARG A 54 -20.80 1.88 13.70
C ARG A 54 -19.83 2.08 14.86
N ILE A 55 -18.56 2.22 14.60
CA ILE A 55 -17.55 2.26 15.67
C ILE A 55 -16.91 3.64 15.86
N GLY A 56 -17.25 4.61 15.03
CA GLY A 56 -16.73 5.97 15.12
C GLY A 56 -15.34 6.10 14.51
N ASN A 57 -14.90 7.36 14.42
CA ASN A 57 -13.60 7.65 13.80
C ASN A 57 -12.44 7.07 14.60
N ASP A 58 -12.47 7.20 15.92
CA ASP A 58 -11.40 6.68 16.77
C ASP A 58 -11.34 5.16 16.72
N GLY A 59 -12.50 4.51 16.74
CA GLY A 59 -12.56 3.07 16.62
C GLY A 59 -12.05 2.59 15.28
N PHE A 60 -12.36 3.33 14.22
CA PHE A 60 -11.89 2.99 12.90
C PHE A 60 -10.36 3.13 12.78
N LYS A 61 -9.81 4.19 13.35
CA LYS A 61 -8.36 4.37 13.36
C LYS A 61 -7.67 3.22 14.07
N GLN A 62 -8.24 2.77 15.18
CA GLN A 62 -7.67 1.64 15.91
C GLN A 62 -7.75 0.36 15.10
N LEU A 63 -8.88 0.11 14.45
CA LEU A 63 -9.05 -1.06 13.60
C LEU A 63 -8.05 -1.03 12.44
N GLU A 64 -7.90 0.11 11.80
CA GLU A 64 -6.96 0.29 10.70
C GLU A 64 -5.55 0.02 11.15
N GLU A 65 -5.14 0.58 12.28
CA GLU A 65 -3.81 0.36 12.82
C GLU A 65 -3.57 -1.12 13.13
N ASP A 66 -4.55 -1.77 13.76
CA ASP A 66 -4.41 -3.18 14.12
C ASP A 66 -4.32 -4.05 12.87
N VAL A 67 -5.11 -3.77 11.86
CA VAL A 67 -5.07 -4.52 10.61
C VAL A 67 -3.71 -4.34 9.94
N ASN A 68 -3.27 -3.10 9.81
CA ASN A 68 -1.98 -2.84 9.15
C ASN A 68 -0.84 -3.51 9.89
N ALA A 69 -0.85 -3.47 11.21
CA ALA A 69 0.22 -4.06 12.02
C ALA A 69 0.19 -5.59 12.03
N SER A 70 -0.92 -6.19 11.59
CA SER A 70 -1.08 -7.64 11.58
C SER A 70 -0.84 -8.28 10.22
N ILE A 71 -0.54 -7.49 9.19
CA ILE A 71 -0.31 -8.03 7.84
C ILE A 71 0.88 -8.98 7.89
N ASP A 72 0.67 -10.20 7.44
CA ASP A 72 1.71 -11.23 7.45
C ASP A 72 1.69 -11.94 6.11
N VAL A 73 2.45 -11.40 5.17
CA VAL A 73 2.48 -11.89 3.80
C VAL A 73 3.90 -11.88 3.27
N ASN A 74 4.12 -12.60 2.19
CA ASN A 74 5.39 -12.67 1.48
C ASN A 74 5.17 -12.33 0.02
N LYS A 75 6.18 -11.74 -0.60
CA LYS A 75 6.17 -11.45 -2.04
C LYS A 75 4.86 -10.75 -2.44
N SER A 76 4.56 -9.69 -1.72
CA SER A 76 3.32 -8.95 -1.93
C SER A 76 3.60 -7.47 -2.09
N VAL A 77 2.77 -6.83 -2.88
CA VAL A 77 2.72 -5.37 -2.94
C VAL A 77 1.52 -4.96 -2.08
N ILE A 78 1.78 -4.16 -1.07
CA ILE A 78 0.78 -3.77 -0.08
C ILE A 78 0.44 -2.29 -0.28
N ALA A 79 -0.85 -2.01 -0.41
CA ALA A 79 -1.32 -0.63 -0.54
C ALA A 79 -2.20 -0.30 0.68
N PRO A 80 -1.63 0.27 1.72
CA PRO A 80 -2.41 0.66 2.89
C PRO A 80 -3.13 1.97 2.64
N GLY A 81 -4.13 2.25 3.46
CA GLY A 81 -4.85 3.51 3.37
C GLY A 81 -3.94 4.69 3.67
N GLY A 82 -4.38 5.88 3.25
CA GLY A 82 -3.56 7.08 3.36
C GLY A 82 -3.17 7.47 4.77
N SER A 83 -3.92 7.05 5.76
CA SER A 83 -3.64 7.41 7.15
C SER A 83 -2.60 6.49 7.82
N ALA A 84 -2.17 5.42 7.15
CA ALA A 84 -1.21 4.49 7.72
C ALA A 84 0.10 5.20 8.12
N VAL A 85 0.47 6.23 7.37
CA VAL A 85 1.72 6.95 7.62
C VAL A 85 1.72 7.64 8.99
N TYR A 86 0.55 7.89 9.56
CA TYR A 86 0.46 8.54 10.87
C TYR A 86 0.49 7.54 12.03
N SER A 87 0.58 6.25 11.75
CA SER A 87 0.63 5.22 12.78
C SER A 87 2.04 4.68 12.90
N ASP A 88 2.70 5.00 14.01
CA ASP A 88 4.04 4.46 14.25
C ASP A 88 4.04 2.94 14.29
N LYS A 89 3.01 2.37 14.87
CA LYS A 89 2.90 0.91 14.97
C LYS A 89 2.83 0.27 13.59
N ALA A 90 1.98 0.79 12.73
CA ALA A 90 1.85 0.28 11.36
C ALA A 90 3.14 0.48 10.58
N MET A 91 3.72 1.67 10.65
CA MET A 91 4.93 1.97 9.88
C MET A 91 6.12 1.13 10.32
N ARG A 92 6.25 0.88 11.61
CA ARG A 92 7.31 0.00 12.11
C ARG A 92 7.15 -1.41 11.56
N HIS A 93 5.92 -1.91 11.60
CA HIS A 93 5.65 -3.25 11.08
C HIS A 93 5.97 -3.33 9.59
N PHE A 94 5.57 -2.34 8.81
CA PHE A 94 5.85 -2.32 7.38
C PHE A 94 7.34 -2.31 7.09
N LYS A 95 8.13 -1.59 7.89
CA LYS A 95 9.58 -1.59 7.73
C LYS A 95 10.20 -2.96 8.02
N GLU A 96 9.59 -3.70 8.91
CA GLU A 96 10.07 -5.04 9.24
C GLU A 96 9.79 -6.05 8.14
N ILE A 97 8.68 -5.90 7.43
CA ILE A 97 8.27 -6.92 6.46
C ILE A 97 8.61 -6.55 5.03
N GLY A 98 9.11 -5.34 4.77
CA GLY A 98 9.42 -4.98 3.40
C GLY A 98 10.01 -3.61 3.23
N THR A 99 9.97 -3.14 2.01
CA THR A 99 10.50 -1.84 1.61
C THR A 99 9.35 -0.87 1.42
N ILE A 100 9.44 0.30 2.05
CA ILE A 100 8.42 1.33 1.93
C ILE A 100 8.77 2.24 0.76
N ILE A 101 7.80 2.43 -0.12
CA ILE A 101 7.94 3.27 -1.30
C ILE A 101 6.96 4.42 -1.19
N TYR A 102 7.46 5.64 -1.22
CA TYR A 102 6.62 6.83 -1.16
C TYR A 102 6.30 7.31 -2.57
N LEU A 103 5.01 7.43 -2.87
CA LEU A 103 4.55 7.98 -4.13
C LEU A 103 4.32 9.47 -3.94
N LYS A 104 5.14 10.26 -4.59
CA LYS A 104 5.07 11.72 -4.47
C LYS A 104 4.37 12.41 -5.64
N LEU A 105 4.06 11.68 -6.68
CA LEU A 105 3.44 12.24 -7.85
C LEU A 105 1.94 12.39 -7.63
N ASP A 106 1.34 13.44 -8.19
CA ASP A 106 -0.10 13.58 -8.14
C ASP A 106 -0.75 12.55 -9.08
N TYR A 107 -2.05 12.37 -8.91
CA TYR A 107 -2.76 11.34 -9.65
C TYR A 107 -2.67 11.53 -11.16
N GLN A 108 -2.78 12.76 -11.63
CA GLN A 108 -2.75 13.01 -13.07
C GLN A 108 -1.41 12.66 -13.68
N THR A 109 -0.34 13.01 -13.01
CA THR A 109 1.01 12.67 -13.48
C THR A 109 1.19 11.15 -13.50
N VAL A 110 0.77 10.48 -12.43
CA VAL A 110 0.88 9.03 -12.34
C VAL A 110 0.07 8.36 -13.44
N LYS A 111 -1.16 8.81 -13.65
CA LYS A 111 -2.04 8.24 -14.67
C LYS A 111 -1.41 8.34 -16.05
N ARG A 112 -0.83 9.51 -16.37
CA ARG A 112 -0.18 9.72 -17.66
C ARG A 112 1.01 8.79 -17.84
N ARG A 113 1.83 8.64 -16.79
CA ARG A 113 3.00 7.76 -16.83
C ARG A 113 2.61 6.30 -16.97
N LEU A 114 1.54 5.89 -16.31
CA LEU A 114 1.06 4.53 -16.44
C LEU A 114 0.58 4.22 -17.84
N GLY A 115 -0.02 5.19 -18.50
CA GLY A 115 -0.41 5.01 -19.90
C GLY A 115 0.79 4.71 -20.77
N ASN A 116 1.89 5.43 -20.56
CA ASN A 116 3.14 5.16 -21.28
C ASN A 116 3.72 3.80 -20.93
N LEU A 117 3.63 3.42 -19.68
CA LEU A 117 4.16 2.12 -19.24
C LEU A 117 3.38 0.96 -19.87
N LYS A 118 2.07 1.10 -20.01
CA LYS A 118 1.27 0.10 -20.68
C LYS A 118 1.71 -0.11 -22.12
N ALA A 119 2.04 0.99 -22.80
CA ALA A 119 2.46 0.93 -24.20
C ALA A 119 3.82 0.29 -24.35
N ARG A 120 4.70 0.41 -23.35
CA ARG A 120 6.08 -0.06 -23.42
C ARG A 120 6.35 -1.28 -22.54
N GLY A 121 5.33 -1.80 -21.87
CA GLY A 121 5.52 -2.82 -20.87
C GLY A 121 5.96 -2.20 -19.56
N LEU A 122 6.08 -3.01 -18.54
CA LEU A 122 6.33 -2.52 -17.19
C LEU A 122 7.82 -2.33 -16.88
N SER A 123 8.68 -2.53 -17.88
CA SER A 123 10.12 -2.43 -17.67
C SER A 123 10.59 -1.03 -17.33
N LEU A 124 9.75 -0.02 -17.55
CA LEU A 124 10.10 1.36 -17.28
C LEU A 124 9.75 1.82 -15.87
N ILE A 125 9.19 0.93 -15.07
CA ILE A 125 8.93 1.26 -13.68
C ILE A 125 10.24 1.20 -12.92
N HIS A 126 10.65 2.33 -12.38
CA HIS A 126 11.85 2.41 -11.55
C HIS A 126 11.45 2.48 -10.11
N ILE A 127 11.90 1.50 -9.37
CA ILE A 127 11.76 1.50 -7.92
C ILE A 127 13.11 1.88 -7.38
N SER A 128 13.17 3.01 -6.70
CA SER A 128 14.42 3.48 -6.12
C SER A 128 14.96 2.45 -5.14
N GLU A 129 16.26 2.52 -4.90
CA GLU A 129 16.88 1.64 -3.95
C GLU A 129 16.11 1.62 -2.65
N PRO A 130 15.97 0.45 -2.05
CA PRO A 130 15.20 0.32 -0.82
C PRO A 130 15.94 0.90 0.36
N THR A 131 15.91 2.20 0.45
CA THR A 131 16.28 2.85 1.68
C THR A 131 15.03 2.83 2.53
N ARG A 132 15.05 3.57 3.61
CA ARG A 132 13.82 3.69 4.38
C ARG A 132 12.70 4.29 3.56
N HIS A 133 13.05 5.13 2.62
CA HIS A 133 12.08 5.84 1.80
C HIS A 133 12.57 5.85 0.37
N SER A 134 11.88 5.13 -0.48
CA SER A 134 12.11 5.21 -1.92
C SER A 134 11.02 6.09 -2.51
N LEU A 135 11.41 6.94 -3.44
CA LEU A 135 10.49 7.91 -4.06
C LEU A 135 10.26 7.54 -5.51
N ILE A 136 9.00 7.59 -5.90
CA ILE A 136 8.61 7.43 -7.29
C ILE A 136 7.96 8.70 -7.79
#